data_6a0c10e21049dc951f267de3a66d846b
#
_entry.id   6a0c10e21049dc951f267de3a66d846b
#
_cell.length_a   1.000
_cell.length_b   1.000
_cell.length_c   1.000
_cell.angle_alpha   90.00
_cell.angle_beta   90.00
_cell.angle_gamma   90.00
#
_symmetry.space_group_name_H-M   'P 1'
#
loop_
_entity.id
_entity.type
_entity.pdbx_description
1 polymer ?
#
loop_
_entity_poly.entity_id
_entity_poly.type
_entity_poly.pdbx_seq_one_letter_code
_entity_poly.pdbx_strand_id
1 'polypeptide(L)'
;LQPGDVVVSAYQPHSALVKALFEPQSRLVDSATYDISAWSLPYAYGLNAFAAKDRIESGATMQPTKVFNTETNYGYVMQWNGITTAKVVAQLLQKGLVLRYAQEPFEENGNKFDRGAIIILKTSNQSLGNDLWRITRKIADENNIQLYPVTSGFVDKGYDFGSSKVHSFKAPKVALLTGETVNSEAAGEVWYFFEQQLDYPLTLINATDANRINWSDFDVVIMPSGNYRFLNDKSATESFKDWIRKGGRVVALENAVAQLANADFGIKLKKSDAGEKKDTNTYSDLKTYEDRDRDPLSESIPGSILKVNLDNTHPLAFGYPGYYYTLKMDDRIYEFMKDNGWNVGVIKRGSEVAGFIGSKLKNKLKDGLLFGVEDMGRGTVTYLADDVLFRDFWENGKLMFCNAVFLVGN
;
A
#
# COMPACT_ATOMS: atom_id res chain seq x y z
N LEU A 1 2.46 4.44 28.76
CA LEU A 1 2.54 3.02 28.46
C LEU A 1 1.19 2.37 28.71
N GLN A 2 0.78 1.47 27.84
CA GLN A 2 -0.43 0.66 27.96
C GLN A 2 -0.05 -0.81 28.10
N PRO A 3 -0.90 -1.65 28.71
CA PRO A 3 -0.70 -3.08 28.66
C PRO A 3 -0.62 -3.58 27.22
N GLY A 4 0.45 -4.29 26.88
CA GLY A 4 0.72 -4.77 25.52
C GLY A 4 1.73 -3.93 24.74
N ASP A 5 2.14 -2.78 25.23
CA ASP A 5 3.22 -2.02 24.60
C ASP A 5 4.55 -2.80 24.65
N VAL A 6 5.30 -2.75 23.55
CA VAL A 6 6.61 -3.40 23.45
C VAL A 6 7.70 -2.38 23.81
N VAL A 7 8.54 -2.74 24.77
CA VAL A 7 9.69 -1.91 25.21
C VAL A 7 10.97 -2.44 24.58
N VAL A 8 11.63 -1.60 23.77
CA VAL A 8 12.97 -1.89 23.23
C VAL A 8 13.99 -1.10 24.03
N SER A 9 14.75 -1.80 24.89
CA SER A 9 15.73 -1.15 25.77
C SER A 9 17.02 -0.82 25.04
N ALA A 10 17.48 0.43 25.15
CA ALA A 10 18.83 0.81 24.71
C ALA A 10 19.95 0.33 25.67
N TYR A 11 19.61 -0.20 26.84
CA TYR A 11 20.58 -0.77 27.81
C TYR A 11 20.90 -2.22 27.43
N GLN A 12 21.54 -2.41 26.28
CA GLN A 12 21.94 -3.71 25.75
C GLN A 12 23.22 -3.58 24.91
N PRO A 13 23.94 -4.69 24.62
CA PRO A 13 25.18 -4.65 23.84
C PRO A 13 25.04 -3.99 22.46
N HIS A 14 23.88 -4.12 21.83
CA HIS A 14 23.57 -3.51 20.50
C HIS A 14 22.90 -2.14 20.60
N SER A 15 23.15 -1.39 21.66
CA SER A 15 22.50 -0.07 21.91
C SER A 15 22.67 0.92 20.75
N ALA A 16 23.84 0.93 20.11
CA ALA A 16 24.09 1.80 18.95
C ALA A 16 23.20 1.44 17.74
N LEU A 17 23.01 0.15 17.49
CA LEU A 17 22.11 -0.34 16.43
C LEU A 17 20.64 0.02 16.74
N VAL A 18 20.20 -0.21 17.98
CA VAL A 18 18.84 0.19 18.40
C VAL A 18 18.64 1.69 18.17
N LYS A 19 19.61 2.51 18.59
CA LYS A 19 19.52 3.96 18.40
C LYS A 19 19.44 4.32 16.91
N ALA A 20 20.27 3.76 16.05
CA ALA A 20 20.29 4.02 14.62
C ALA A 20 18.98 3.63 13.93
N LEU A 21 18.39 2.46 14.30
CA LEU A 21 17.16 1.96 13.68
C LEU A 21 15.89 2.68 14.18
N PHE A 22 15.92 3.25 15.39
CA PHE A 22 14.75 3.86 16.00
C PHE A 22 14.81 5.39 16.10
N GLU A 23 15.92 6.02 15.71
CA GLU A 23 16.00 7.48 15.77
C GLU A 23 14.97 8.13 14.84
N PRO A 24 14.18 9.08 15.34
CA PRO A 24 13.10 9.69 14.54
C PRO A 24 13.65 10.56 13.41
N GLN A 25 14.84 11.13 13.56
CA GLN A 25 15.51 11.95 12.55
C GLN A 25 16.98 11.59 12.47
N SER A 26 17.43 11.22 11.29
CA SER A 26 18.84 10.95 11.03
C SER A 26 19.65 12.24 11.09
N ARG A 27 20.82 12.19 11.72
CA ARG A 27 21.76 13.31 11.69
C ARG A 27 22.58 13.24 10.41
N LEU A 28 22.21 14.04 9.44
CA LEU A 28 22.96 14.18 8.21
C LEU A 28 24.16 15.11 8.45
N VAL A 29 25.34 14.69 8.03
CA VAL A 29 26.56 15.51 8.07
C VAL A 29 26.54 16.53 6.95
N ASP A 30 25.98 16.12 5.78
CA ASP A 30 25.76 16.95 4.61
C ASP A 30 24.38 16.61 4.00
N SER A 31 23.80 17.55 3.26
CA SER A 31 22.59 17.34 2.47
C SER A 31 22.85 16.49 1.22
N ALA A 32 24.10 16.39 0.76
CA ALA A 32 24.51 15.45 -0.27
C ALA A 32 24.70 14.06 0.34
N THR A 33 23.68 13.21 0.24
CA THR A 33 23.72 11.85 0.79
C THR A 33 23.92 10.81 -0.30
N TYR A 34 24.58 9.72 0.05
CA TYR A 34 24.79 8.58 -0.85
C TYR A 34 23.52 7.75 -1.07
N ASP A 35 22.72 7.56 -0.01
CA ASP A 35 21.51 6.76 -0.02
C ASP A 35 20.37 7.57 0.64
N ILE A 36 19.30 6.86 1.06
CA ILE A 36 18.14 7.50 1.69
C ILE A 36 18.57 8.29 2.94
N SER A 37 17.92 9.42 3.14
CA SER A 37 18.21 10.29 4.29
C SER A 37 17.36 10.00 5.52
N ALA A 38 16.42 9.06 5.45
CA ALA A 38 15.57 8.63 6.56
C ALA A 38 15.24 7.15 6.46
N TRP A 39 15.39 6.40 7.57
CA TRP A 39 15.22 4.94 7.61
C TRP A 39 14.61 4.43 8.93
N SER A 40 14.01 5.28 9.73
CA SER A 40 13.50 4.92 11.06
C SER A 40 12.45 3.79 10.98
N LEU A 41 12.70 2.66 11.64
CA LEU A 41 11.84 1.49 11.64
C LEU A 41 10.41 1.78 12.10
N PRO A 42 10.16 2.60 13.14
CA PRO A 42 8.78 2.92 13.52
C PRO A 42 7.95 3.46 12.37
N TYR A 43 8.52 4.29 11.50
CA TYR A 43 7.81 4.82 10.33
C TYR A 43 7.70 3.78 9.21
N ALA A 44 8.77 3.01 8.96
CA ALA A 44 8.75 1.94 7.96
C ALA A 44 7.71 0.85 8.28
N TYR A 45 7.40 0.65 9.56
CA TYR A 45 6.37 -0.28 10.03
C TYR A 45 5.02 0.39 10.36
N GLY A 46 4.90 1.71 10.23
CA GLY A 46 3.68 2.45 10.57
C GLY A 46 3.33 2.43 12.05
N LEU A 47 4.32 2.27 12.92
CA LEU A 47 4.13 2.12 14.36
C LEU A 47 4.02 3.47 15.06
N ASN A 48 3.22 3.50 16.12
CA ASN A 48 3.22 4.60 17.07
C ASN A 48 4.29 4.34 18.13
N ALA A 49 5.43 5.03 18.04
CA ALA A 49 6.58 4.80 18.88
C ALA A 49 7.02 6.07 19.62
N PHE A 50 7.49 5.91 20.85
CA PHE A 50 7.93 7.00 21.71
C PHE A 50 9.28 6.65 22.33
N ALA A 51 10.18 7.64 22.43
CA ALA A 51 11.41 7.51 23.19
C ALA A 51 11.15 7.86 24.66
N ALA A 52 11.37 6.93 25.57
CA ALA A 52 11.36 7.20 27.01
C ALA A 52 12.75 7.68 27.46
N LYS A 53 12.78 8.70 28.32
CA LYS A 53 14.03 9.22 28.94
C LYS A 53 14.44 8.38 30.14
N ASP A 54 13.47 7.84 30.86
CA ASP A 54 13.70 7.05 32.05
C ASP A 54 13.75 5.56 31.71
N ARG A 55 14.50 4.80 32.51
CA ARG A 55 14.53 3.36 32.37
C ARG A 55 13.17 2.79 32.74
N ILE A 56 12.58 2.07 31.78
CA ILE A 56 11.34 1.33 32.01
C ILE A 56 11.74 -0.10 32.39
N GLU A 57 11.29 -0.56 33.55
CA GLU A 57 11.42 -1.96 33.91
C GLU A 57 10.46 -2.78 33.03
N SER A 58 11.04 -3.72 32.31
CA SER A 58 10.24 -4.61 31.46
C SER A 58 9.40 -5.55 32.34
N GLY A 59 8.13 -5.67 32.03
CA GLY A 59 7.28 -6.75 32.54
C GLY A 59 7.73 -8.11 32.00
N ALA A 60 6.91 -9.13 32.20
CA ALA A 60 7.17 -10.46 31.64
C ALA A 60 7.31 -10.42 30.12
N THR A 61 8.28 -11.16 29.60
CA THR A 61 8.40 -11.37 28.14
C THR A 61 7.11 -12.00 27.64
N MET A 62 6.41 -11.32 26.76
CA MET A 62 5.23 -11.90 26.12
C MET A 62 5.68 -13.08 25.26
N GLN A 63 5.26 -14.28 25.67
CA GLN A 63 5.37 -15.45 24.79
C GLN A 63 4.26 -15.34 23.74
N PRO A 64 4.56 -15.55 22.45
CA PRO A 64 3.51 -15.58 21.43
C PRO A 64 2.52 -16.70 21.80
N THR A 65 1.28 -16.30 22.07
CA THR A 65 0.22 -17.26 22.38
C THR A 65 -0.15 -17.98 21.09
N LYS A 66 -0.02 -19.32 21.10
CA LYS A 66 -0.46 -20.10 19.95
C LYS A 66 -1.98 -20.05 19.85
N VAL A 67 -2.48 -19.65 18.68
CA VAL A 67 -3.90 -19.59 18.39
C VAL A 67 -4.40 -21.00 18.03
N PHE A 68 -5.54 -21.38 18.58
CA PHE A 68 -6.26 -22.61 18.23
C PHE A 68 -7.68 -22.23 17.80
N ASN A 69 -7.99 -22.47 16.53
CA ASN A 69 -9.27 -22.13 15.97
C ASN A 69 -10.30 -23.26 16.18
N THR A 70 -11.43 -22.92 16.78
CA THR A 70 -12.52 -23.88 17.06
C THR A 70 -13.37 -24.13 15.82
N GLU A 71 -14.15 -25.23 15.83
CA GLU A 71 -15.05 -25.54 14.73
C GLU A 71 -16.27 -24.63 14.68
N THR A 72 -16.77 -24.41 13.46
CA THR A 72 -18.05 -23.76 13.21
C THR A 72 -18.81 -24.51 12.12
N ASN A 73 -20.12 -24.34 12.10
CA ASN A 73 -20.98 -24.89 11.04
C ASN A 73 -21.47 -23.82 10.06
N TYR A 74 -21.25 -22.53 10.36
CA TYR A 74 -21.77 -21.41 9.57
C TYR A 74 -20.68 -20.60 8.89
N GLY A 75 -19.75 -20.03 9.67
CA GLY A 75 -18.70 -19.18 9.13
C GLY A 75 -17.65 -18.73 10.13
N TYR A 76 -16.65 -18.05 9.61
CA TYR A 76 -15.61 -17.36 10.37
C TYR A 76 -15.49 -15.91 9.94
N VAL A 77 -15.09 -15.09 10.90
CA VAL A 77 -14.58 -13.74 10.66
C VAL A 77 -13.11 -13.68 11.08
N MET A 78 -12.28 -12.93 10.38
CA MET A 78 -10.93 -12.57 10.81
C MET A 78 -10.65 -11.10 10.56
N GLN A 79 -9.81 -10.50 11.39
CA GLN A 79 -9.38 -9.11 11.25
C GLN A 79 -8.55 -8.93 9.98
N TRP A 80 -8.63 -7.73 9.38
CA TRP A 80 -7.79 -7.32 8.27
C TRP A 80 -6.82 -6.24 8.74
N ASN A 81 -5.66 -6.63 9.27
CA ASN A 81 -4.79 -5.72 10.01
C ASN A 81 -3.28 -5.91 9.76
N GLY A 82 -2.89 -6.68 8.74
CA GLY A 82 -1.48 -6.87 8.44
C GLY A 82 -1.20 -7.91 7.36
N ILE A 83 0.07 -8.01 7.01
CA ILE A 83 0.54 -8.88 5.93
C ILE A 83 0.25 -10.37 6.19
N THR A 84 0.33 -10.81 7.44
CA THR A 84 0.05 -12.21 7.77
C THR A 84 -1.41 -12.59 7.46
N THR A 85 -2.36 -11.69 7.74
CA THR A 85 -3.77 -11.89 7.36
C THR A 85 -3.92 -11.88 5.83
N ALA A 86 -3.22 -10.98 5.13
CA ALA A 86 -3.22 -10.95 3.67
C ALA A 86 -2.67 -12.25 3.06
N LYS A 87 -1.63 -12.83 3.65
CA LYS A 87 -1.11 -14.15 3.28
C LYS A 87 -2.16 -15.25 3.45
N VAL A 88 -2.86 -15.27 4.58
CA VAL A 88 -3.95 -16.23 4.82
C VAL A 88 -5.04 -16.08 3.77
N VAL A 89 -5.45 -14.84 3.44
CA VAL A 89 -6.41 -14.56 2.36
C VAL A 89 -5.89 -15.10 1.03
N ALA A 90 -4.66 -14.81 0.66
CA ALA A 90 -4.04 -15.29 -0.57
C ALA A 90 -4.07 -16.82 -0.68
N GLN A 91 -3.69 -17.52 0.39
CA GLN A 91 -3.71 -18.98 0.45
C GLN A 91 -5.12 -19.58 0.39
N LEU A 92 -6.11 -18.97 1.07
CA LEU A 92 -7.51 -19.39 1.00
C LEU A 92 -8.08 -19.22 -0.41
N LEU A 93 -7.81 -18.08 -1.06
CA LEU A 93 -8.21 -17.81 -2.43
C LEU A 93 -7.64 -18.85 -3.41
N GLN A 94 -6.38 -19.24 -3.26
CA GLN A 94 -5.75 -20.28 -4.08
C GLN A 94 -6.39 -21.67 -3.89
N LYS A 95 -6.98 -21.92 -2.72
CA LYS A 95 -7.77 -23.13 -2.48
C LYS A 95 -9.19 -23.06 -3.06
N GLY A 96 -9.50 -21.98 -3.78
CA GLY A 96 -10.78 -21.79 -4.46
C GLY A 96 -11.89 -21.26 -3.56
N LEU A 97 -11.55 -20.74 -2.36
CA LEU A 97 -12.54 -20.10 -1.51
C LEU A 97 -13.05 -18.79 -2.11
N VAL A 98 -14.32 -18.57 -1.95
CA VAL A 98 -14.96 -17.26 -2.12
C VAL A 98 -15.01 -16.58 -0.77
N LEU A 99 -14.32 -15.47 -0.66
CA LEU A 99 -14.25 -14.68 0.56
C LEU A 99 -15.14 -13.45 0.45
N ARG A 100 -15.42 -12.83 1.59
CA ARG A 100 -16.11 -11.54 1.65
C ARG A 100 -15.32 -10.59 2.53
N TYR A 101 -15.47 -9.28 2.31
CA TYR A 101 -14.97 -8.26 3.23
C TYR A 101 -16.09 -7.29 3.63
N ALA A 102 -16.01 -6.79 4.85
CA ALA A 102 -16.94 -5.79 5.35
C ALA A 102 -16.48 -4.39 4.97
N GLN A 103 -17.32 -3.61 4.29
CA GLN A 103 -17.05 -2.20 3.97
C GLN A 103 -17.17 -1.30 5.20
N GLU A 104 -18.02 -1.67 6.15
CA GLU A 104 -18.28 -0.92 7.38
C GLU A 104 -17.93 -1.77 8.61
N PRO A 105 -17.52 -1.14 9.73
CA PRO A 105 -17.24 -1.88 10.95
C PRO A 105 -18.51 -2.51 11.52
N PHE A 106 -18.35 -3.61 12.25
CA PHE A 106 -19.45 -4.32 12.91
C PHE A 106 -19.01 -4.96 14.22
N GLU A 107 -19.97 -5.38 15.03
CA GLU A 107 -19.75 -6.12 16.27
C GLU A 107 -20.48 -7.48 16.19
N GLU A 108 -19.83 -8.56 16.60
CA GLU A 108 -20.39 -9.91 16.61
C GLU A 108 -19.80 -10.73 17.77
N ASN A 109 -20.65 -11.34 18.58
CA ASN A 109 -20.27 -12.11 19.77
C ASN A 109 -19.32 -11.35 20.71
N GLY A 110 -19.57 -10.05 20.91
CA GLY A 110 -18.76 -9.17 21.75
C GLY A 110 -17.41 -8.76 21.16
N ASN A 111 -17.08 -9.20 19.94
CA ASN A 111 -15.88 -8.80 19.22
C ASN A 111 -16.18 -7.65 18.27
N LYS A 112 -15.22 -6.71 18.14
CA LYS A 112 -15.30 -5.60 17.21
C LYS A 112 -14.44 -5.88 15.99
N PHE A 113 -15.01 -5.64 14.82
CA PHE A 113 -14.36 -5.83 13.54
C PHE A 113 -14.34 -4.52 12.77
N ASP A 114 -13.16 -4.15 12.30
CA ASP A 114 -12.97 -2.94 11.51
C ASP A 114 -13.29 -3.18 10.03
N ARG A 115 -13.28 -2.09 9.24
CA ARG A 115 -13.39 -2.14 7.78
C ARG A 115 -12.33 -3.07 7.18
N GLY A 116 -12.73 -3.86 6.20
CA GLY A 116 -11.88 -4.85 5.59
C GLY A 116 -11.91 -6.21 6.28
N ALA A 117 -12.54 -6.37 7.45
CA ALA A 117 -12.66 -7.67 8.11
C ALA A 117 -13.16 -8.73 7.13
N ILE A 118 -12.46 -9.87 7.09
CA ILE A 118 -12.71 -10.95 6.13
C ILE A 118 -13.71 -11.94 6.70
N ILE A 119 -14.71 -12.27 5.91
CA ILE A 119 -15.81 -13.15 6.26
C ILE A 119 -15.80 -14.38 5.36
N ILE A 120 -15.80 -15.56 5.95
CA ILE A 120 -15.75 -16.86 5.28
C ILE A 120 -17.04 -17.60 5.61
N LEU A 121 -17.95 -17.73 4.62
CA LEU A 121 -19.26 -18.36 4.82
C LEU A 121 -19.35 -19.72 4.10
N LYS A 122 -19.99 -20.70 4.74
CA LYS A 122 -20.30 -22.00 4.15
C LYS A 122 -21.15 -21.86 2.88
N THR A 123 -22.11 -20.96 2.92
CA THR A 123 -23.03 -20.72 1.78
C THR A 123 -22.33 -20.27 0.50
N SER A 124 -21.21 -19.53 0.62
CA SER A 124 -20.40 -19.10 -0.51
C SER A 124 -19.43 -20.18 -0.99
N ASN A 125 -19.22 -21.26 -0.23
CA ASN A 125 -18.15 -22.25 -0.42
C ASN A 125 -18.66 -23.70 -0.40
N GLN A 126 -19.88 -23.93 -0.83
CA GLN A 126 -20.53 -25.25 -0.80
C GLN A 126 -19.78 -26.32 -1.61
N SER A 127 -19.08 -25.91 -2.67
CA SER A 127 -18.27 -26.79 -3.52
C SER A 127 -17.12 -27.49 -2.79
N LEU A 128 -16.65 -26.92 -1.68
CA LEU A 128 -15.58 -27.48 -0.85
C LEU A 128 -16.09 -28.50 0.19
N GLY A 129 -17.41 -28.61 0.38
CA GLY A 129 -18.03 -29.59 1.24
C GLY A 129 -17.43 -29.61 2.65
N ASN A 130 -17.06 -30.83 3.11
CA ASN A 130 -16.48 -31.04 4.44
C ASN A 130 -15.03 -30.54 4.57
N ASP A 131 -14.34 -30.26 3.46
CA ASP A 131 -12.95 -29.78 3.49
C ASP A 131 -12.85 -28.30 3.83
N LEU A 132 -13.91 -27.52 3.67
CA LEU A 132 -13.92 -26.07 3.87
C LEU A 132 -13.28 -25.66 5.21
N TRP A 133 -13.81 -26.22 6.31
CA TRP A 133 -13.33 -25.82 7.65
C TRP A 133 -11.96 -26.39 7.98
N ARG A 134 -11.66 -27.59 7.49
CA ARG A 134 -10.32 -28.20 7.63
C ARG A 134 -9.26 -27.35 6.95
N ILE A 135 -9.50 -26.91 5.70
CA ILE A 135 -8.60 -26.05 4.94
C ILE A 135 -8.46 -24.69 5.64
N THR A 136 -9.58 -24.05 5.98
CA THR A 136 -9.60 -22.72 6.59
C THR A 136 -8.81 -22.67 7.89
N ARG A 137 -9.10 -23.60 8.82
CA ARG A 137 -8.41 -23.67 10.12
C ARG A 137 -6.93 -24.00 9.95
N LYS A 138 -6.60 -24.98 9.11
CA LYS A 138 -5.21 -25.36 8.88
C LYS A 138 -4.38 -24.16 8.45
N ILE A 139 -4.84 -23.39 7.46
CA ILE A 139 -4.11 -22.22 6.95
C ILE A 139 -4.01 -21.13 8.04
N ALA A 140 -5.09 -20.87 8.77
CA ALA A 140 -5.08 -19.88 9.84
C ALA A 140 -4.15 -20.29 11.00
N ASP A 141 -4.20 -21.55 11.43
CA ASP A 141 -3.36 -22.08 12.52
C ASP A 141 -1.87 -22.09 12.15
N GLU A 142 -1.52 -22.44 10.91
CA GLU A 142 -0.14 -22.40 10.39
C GLU A 142 0.44 -20.98 10.37
N ASN A 143 -0.40 -19.97 10.19
CA ASN A 143 -0.02 -18.56 10.20
C ASN A 143 -0.31 -17.86 11.54
N ASN A 144 -0.76 -18.59 12.56
CA ASN A 144 -1.13 -18.07 13.88
C ASN A 144 -2.19 -16.95 13.84
N ILE A 145 -3.18 -17.07 12.94
CA ILE A 145 -4.27 -16.11 12.76
C ILE A 145 -5.53 -16.60 13.50
N GLN A 146 -6.10 -15.71 14.32
CA GLN A 146 -7.36 -15.94 15.02
C GLN A 146 -8.53 -15.88 14.05
N LEU A 147 -9.32 -16.96 14.02
CA LEU A 147 -10.64 -17.01 13.40
C LEU A 147 -11.69 -16.88 14.49
N TYR A 148 -12.66 -16.03 14.27
CA TYR A 148 -13.81 -15.83 15.15
C TYR A 148 -15.00 -16.58 14.57
N PRO A 149 -15.48 -17.67 15.23
CA PRO A 149 -16.59 -18.44 14.72
C PRO A 149 -17.90 -17.66 14.82
N VAL A 150 -18.72 -17.75 13.78
CA VAL A 150 -20.06 -17.17 13.73
C VAL A 150 -21.10 -18.26 13.46
N THR A 151 -22.31 -18.09 13.97
CA THR A 151 -23.36 -19.09 13.91
C THR A 151 -24.55 -18.69 13.03
N SER A 152 -24.60 -17.43 12.61
CA SER A 152 -25.65 -16.88 11.77
C SER A 152 -25.11 -15.82 10.81
N GLY A 153 -25.97 -15.31 9.92
CA GLY A 153 -25.66 -14.17 9.04
C GLY A 153 -25.95 -12.82 9.65
N PHE A 154 -26.56 -12.78 10.83
CA PHE A 154 -26.86 -11.56 11.57
C PHE A 154 -25.69 -11.18 12.46
N VAL A 155 -25.50 -9.89 12.68
CA VAL A 155 -24.49 -9.33 13.56
C VAL A 155 -25.14 -8.57 14.73
N ASP A 156 -24.44 -8.46 15.86
CA ASP A 156 -24.96 -7.73 17.03
C ASP A 156 -25.15 -6.23 16.73
N LYS A 157 -24.25 -5.68 15.92
CA LYS A 157 -24.28 -4.27 15.51
C LYS A 157 -23.57 -4.07 14.18
N GLY A 158 -24.16 -3.28 13.30
CA GLY A 158 -23.63 -3.00 11.98
C GLY A 158 -24.45 -3.62 10.87
N TYR A 159 -23.80 -4.07 9.79
CA TYR A 159 -24.46 -4.64 8.62
C TYR A 159 -24.28 -6.15 8.58
N ASP A 160 -25.38 -6.87 8.45
CA ASP A 160 -25.44 -8.32 8.31
C ASP A 160 -24.60 -8.83 7.11
N PHE A 161 -24.13 -10.06 7.18
CA PHE A 161 -23.24 -10.65 6.17
C PHE A 161 -23.87 -10.80 4.77
N GLY A 162 -25.17 -10.65 4.66
CA GLY A 162 -25.91 -10.64 3.40
C GLY A 162 -26.18 -9.25 2.82
N SER A 163 -25.77 -8.19 3.50
CA SER A 163 -26.04 -6.82 3.08
C SER A 163 -25.17 -6.38 1.89
N SER A 164 -25.56 -5.28 1.24
CA SER A 164 -24.77 -4.65 0.17
C SER A 164 -23.45 -4.01 0.67
N LYS A 165 -23.23 -3.97 2.00
CA LYS A 165 -22.01 -3.48 2.62
C LYS A 165 -20.98 -4.60 2.86
N VAL A 166 -21.29 -5.81 2.43
CA VAL A 166 -20.40 -6.98 2.50
C VAL A 166 -20.16 -7.51 1.10
N HIS A 167 -18.97 -7.24 0.57
CA HIS A 167 -18.60 -7.53 -0.81
C HIS A 167 -17.92 -8.89 -0.93
N SER A 168 -18.27 -9.67 -1.95
CA SER A 168 -17.64 -10.96 -2.22
C SER A 168 -16.52 -10.84 -3.25
N PHE A 169 -15.43 -11.57 -3.06
CA PHE A 169 -14.32 -11.63 -4.01
C PHE A 169 -13.73 -13.04 -4.12
N LYS A 170 -13.07 -13.27 -5.25
CA LYS A 170 -12.44 -14.54 -5.60
C LYS A 170 -10.98 -14.31 -5.93
N ALA A 171 -10.22 -15.40 -6.11
CA ALA A 171 -8.84 -15.34 -6.55
C ALA A 171 -8.70 -14.58 -7.88
N PRO A 172 -8.07 -13.39 -7.92
CA PRO A 172 -7.81 -12.70 -9.16
C PRO A 172 -6.66 -13.35 -9.93
N LYS A 173 -6.75 -13.36 -11.24
CA LYS A 173 -5.61 -13.65 -12.13
C LYS A 173 -4.78 -12.37 -12.26
N VAL A 174 -3.57 -12.39 -11.70
CA VAL A 174 -2.71 -11.22 -11.63
C VAL A 174 -1.58 -11.31 -12.64
N ALA A 175 -1.39 -10.25 -13.43
CA ALA A 175 -0.25 -10.06 -14.31
C ALA A 175 0.67 -8.95 -13.79
N LEU A 176 1.97 -9.15 -13.92
CA LEU A 176 3.01 -8.15 -13.66
C LEU A 176 3.73 -7.81 -14.97
N LEU A 177 3.71 -6.54 -15.35
CA LEU A 177 4.50 -6.08 -16.48
C LEU A 177 5.98 -6.02 -16.12
N THR A 178 6.81 -6.62 -16.98
CA THR A 178 8.26 -6.76 -16.79
C THR A 178 9.00 -6.49 -18.11
N GLY A 179 10.29 -6.74 -18.19
CA GLY A 179 11.12 -6.66 -19.40
C GLY A 179 12.00 -5.41 -19.45
N GLU A 180 12.71 -5.22 -20.58
CA GLU A 180 13.76 -4.21 -20.71
C GLU A 180 13.34 -2.76 -20.44
N THR A 181 12.05 -2.44 -20.65
CA THR A 181 11.53 -1.09 -20.45
C THR A 181 10.99 -0.84 -19.04
N VAL A 182 10.95 -1.86 -18.20
CA VAL A 182 10.49 -1.80 -16.81
C VAL A 182 11.71 -1.83 -15.88
N ASN A 183 11.68 -1.04 -14.82
CA ASN A 183 12.72 -1.08 -13.81
C ASN A 183 12.77 -2.47 -13.16
N SER A 184 13.93 -3.13 -13.23
CA SER A 184 14.10 -4.51 -12.78
C SER A 184 13.98 -4.65 -11.25
N GLU A 185 14.37 -3.64 -10.48
CA GLU A 185 14.24 -3.62 -9.03
C GLU A 185 12.77 -3.50 -8.64
N ALA A 186 12.04 -2.53 -9.22
CA ALA A 186 10.61 -2.35 -8.95
C ALA A 186 9.77 -3.58 -9.37
N ALA A 187 10.08 -4.22 -10.50
CA ALA A 187 9.42 -5.47 -10.89
C ALA A 187 9.82 -6.63 -9.96
N GLY A 188 11.09 -6.69 -9.55
CA GLY A 188 11.62 -7.69 -8.63
C GLY A 188 10.99 -7.63 -7.23
N GLU A 189 10.73 -6.44 -6.70
CA GLU A 189 10.05 -6.25 -5.42
C GLU A 189 8.64 -6.81 -5.44
N VAL A 190 7.86 -6.50 -6.47
CA VAL A 190 6.51 -7.05 -6.65
C VAL A 190 6.55 -8.57 -6.80
N TRP A 191 7.46 -9.09 -7.62
CA TRP A 191 7.59 -10.53 -7.84
C TRP A 191 7.97 -11.25 -6.54
N TYR A 192 9.00 -10.76 -5.83
CA TYR A 192 9.42 -11.29 -4.54
C TYR A 192 8.27 -11.29 -3.52
N PHE A 193 7.53 -10.19 -3.44
CA PHE A 193 6.40 -10.05 -2.55
C PHE A 193 5.32 -11.11 -2.81
N PHE A 194 4.95 -11.32 -4.07
CA PHE A 194 3.96 -12.33 -4.43
C PHE A 194 4.45 -13.76 -4.17
N GLU A 195 5.69 -14.07 -4.55
CA GLU A 195 6.22 -15.42 -4.48
C GLU A 195 6.65 -15.81 -3.07
N GLN A 196 7.34 -14.92 -2.35
CA GLN A 196 7.95 -15.26 -1.05
C GLN A 196 7.08 -14.87 0.15
N GLN A 197 6.29 -13.82 0.05
CA GLN A 197 5.51 -13.34 1.20
C GLN A 197 4.04 -13.73 1.14
N LEU A 198 3.39 -13.58 -0.01
CA LEU A 198 1.99 -13.95 -0.17
C LEU A 198 1.80 -15.42 -0.55
N ASP A 199 2.81 -16.06 -1.18
CA ASP A 199 2.67 -17.38 -1.79
C ASP A 199 1.48 -17.39 -2.77
N TYR A 200 1.43 -16.41 -3.70
CA TYR A 200 0.32 -16.21 -4.62
C TYR A 200 0.81 -16.16 -6.06
N PRO A 201 0.14 -16.87 -7.02
CA PRO A 201 0.59 -16.96 -8.40
C PRO A 201 0.54 -15.59 -9.11
N LEU A 202 1.59 -15.31 -9.86
CA LEU A 202 1.78 -14.10 -10.64
C LEU A 202 2.24 -14.45 -12.05
N THR A 203 1.61 -13.88 -13.09
CA THR A 203 2.03 -14.07 -14.47
C THR A 203 2.92 -12.91 -14.90
N LEU A 204 4.17 -13.21 -15.26
CA LEU A 204 5.11 -12.21 -15.77
C LEU A 204 4.87 -11.98 -17.26
N ILE A 205 4.73 -10.73 -17.67
CA ILE A 205 4.46 -10.32 -19.04
C ILE A 205 5.48 -9.27 -19.46
N ASN A 206 6.13 -9.50 -20.60
CA ASN A 206 7.02 -8.48 -21.14
C ASN A 206 6.20 -7.28 -21.66
N ALA A 207 6.49 -6.10 -21.13
CA ALA A 207 5.78 -4.87 -21.49
C ALA A 207 5.92 -4.49 -22.99
N THR A 208 6.96 -4.99 -23.69
CA THR A 208 7.11 -4.80 -25.14
C THR A 208 6.08 -5.59 -25.95
N ASP A 209 5.50 -6.63 -25.36
CA ASP A 209 4.47 -7.47 -26.00
C ASP A 209 3.04 -7.00 -25.71
N ALA A 210 2.87 -5.88 -24.98
CA ALA A 210 1.57 -5.37 -24.54
C ALA A 210 0.53 -5.22 -25.66
N ASN A 211 0.95 -4.91 -26.89
CA ASN A 211 0.07 -4.82 -28.06
C ASN A 211 -0.51 -6.17 -28.54
N ARG A 212 0.02 -7.28 -28.04
CA ARG A 212 -0.37 -8.64 -28.43
C ARG A 212 -1.11 -9.38 -27.31
N ILE A 213 -1.20 -8.77 -26.14
CA ILE A 213 -1.81 -9.39 -24.96
C ILE A 213 -3.33 -9.37 -25.09
N ASN A 214 -3.94 -10.52 -24.80
CA ASN A 214 -5.35 -10.55 -24.49
C ASN A 214 -5.58 -10.18 -23.03
N TRP A 215 -5.83 -8.89 -22.75
CA TRP A 215 -6.01 -8.39 -21.39
C TRP A 215 -7.14 -9.11 -20.63
N SER A 216 -8.13 -9.67 -21.34
CA SER A 216 -9.25 -10.40 -20.70
C SER A 216 -8.85 -11.71 -20.01
N ASP A 217 -7.61 -12.17 -20.19
CA ASP A 217 -7.08 -13.33 -19.48
C ASP A 217 -6.71 -13.00 -18.01
N PHE A 218 -6.69 -11.71 -17.66
CA PHE A 218 -6.30 -11.20 -16.35
C PHE A 218 -7.39 -10.34 -15.72
N ASP A 219 -7.46 -10.40 -14.39
CA ASP A 219 -8.33 -9.55 -13.58
C ASP A 219 -7.60 -8.30 -13.07
N VAL A 220 -6.30 -8.43 -12.80
CA VAL A 220 -5.44 -7.36 -12.29
C VAL A 220 -4.15 -7.29 -13.11
N VAL A 221 -3.77 -6.09 -13.53
CA VAL A 221 -2.47 -5.80 -14.15
C VAL A 221 -1.69 -4.85 -13.25
N ILE A 222 -0.50 -5.28 -12.84
CA ILE A 222 0.42 -4.46 -12.04
C ILE A 222 1.45 -3.84 -12.98
N MET A 223 1.60 -2.51 -12.87
CA MET A 223 2.54 -1.71 -13.63
C MET A 223 3.57 -1.09 -12.67
N PRO A 224 4.75 -1.72 -12.47
CA PRO A 224 5.83 -1.14 -11.69
C PRO A 224 6.42 0.11 -12.34
N SER A 225 7.37 0.76 -11.70
CA SER A 225 8.15 1.84 -12.33
C SER A 225 8.77 1.39 -13.64
N GLY A 226 8.55 2.13 -14.73
CA GLY A 226 9.01 1.73 -16.07
C GLY A 226 8.62 2.69 -17.17
N ASN A 227 8.88 2.31 -18.43
CA ASN A 227 8.48 3.03 -19.63
C ASN A 227 7.58 2.15 -20.52
N TYR A 228 6.31 2.46 -20.57
CA TYR A 228 5.26 1.67 -21.22
C TYR A 228 4.92 2.22 -22.61
N ARG A 229 5.68 1.81 -23.63
CA ARG A 229 5.55 2.34 -25.00
C ARG A 229 4.17 2.14 -25.61
N PHE A 230 3.42 1.12 -25.19
CA PHE A 230 2.06 0.87 -25.69
C PHE A 230 1.08 2.01 -25.32
N LEU A 231 1.36 2.78 -24.26
CA LEU A 231 0.59 3.96 -23.89
C LEU A 231 0.76 5.14 -24.89
N ASN A 232 1.76 5.09 -25.75
CA ASN A 232 1.97 6.06 -26.85
C ASN A 232 1.22 5.66 -28.12
N ASP A 233 0.73 4.42 -28.21
CA ASP A 233 -0.12 3.92 -29.30
C ASP A 233 -1.58 4.11 -28.93
N LYS A 234 -2.31 4.92 -29.70
CA LYS A 234 -3.72 5.23 -29.41
C LYS A 234 -4.62 4.00 -29.41
N SER A 235 -4.39 3.07 -30.32
CA SER A 235 -5.22 1.84 -30.44
C SER A 235 -4.97 0.89 -29.27
N ALA A 236 -3.71 0.69 -28.91
CA ALA A 236 -3.34 -0.14 -27.76
C ALA A 236 -3.84 0.47 -26.44
N THR A 237 -3.71 1.79 -26.28
CA THR A 237 -4.20 2.51 -25.09
C THR A 237 -5.72 2.38 -24.96
N GLU A 238 -6.48 2.55 -26.04
CA GLU A 238 -7.93 2.40 -25.97
C GLU A 238 -8.35 0.94 -25.73
N SER A 239 -7.67 -0.04 -26.30
CA SER A 239 -7.91 -1.46 -26.00
C SER A 239 -7.69 -1.77 -24.51
N PHE A 240 -6.64 -1.18 -23.92
CA PHE A 240 -6.37 -1.33 -22.49
C PHE A 240 -7.43 -0.62 -21.62
N LYS A 241 -7.85 0.60 -21.98
CA LYS A 241 -8.96 1.30 -21.32
C LYS A 241 -10.28 0.53 -21.44
N ASP A 242 -10.56 -0.07 -22.59
CA ASP A 242 -11.77 -0.89 -22.78
C ASP A 242 -11.80 -2.14 -21.92
N TRP A 243 -10.65 -2.79 -21.71
CA TRP A 243 -10.53 -3.87 -20.75
C TRP A 243 -10.83 -3.39 -19.32
N ILE A 244 -10.28 -2.24 -18.90
CA ILE A 244 -10.57 -1.67 -17.59
C ILE A 244 -12.08 -1.38 -17.46
N ARG A 245 -12.69 -0.70 -18.45
CA ARG A 245 -14.15 -0.39 -18.45
C ARG A 245 -15.02 -1.65 -18.30
N LYS A 246 -14.54 -2.80 -18.74
CA LYS A 246 -15.22 -4.10 -18.63
C LYS A 246 -15.01 -4.81 -17.31
N GLY A 247 -14.22 -4.26 -16.41
CA GLY A 247 -13.97 -4.79 -15.07
C GLY A 247 -12.50 -5.13 -14.76
N GLY A 248 -11.58 -4.85 -15.67
CA GLY A 248 -10.14 -4.98 -15.43
C GLY A 248 -9.66 -3.97 -14.37
N ARG A 249 -8.66 -4.34 -13.60
CA ARG A 249 -8.09 -3.51 -12.53
C ARG A 249 -6.60 -3.28 -12.78
N VAL A 250 -6.17 -2.03 -12.67
CA VAL A 250 -4.76 -1.65 -12.81
C VAL A 250 -4.22 -1.18 -11.46
N VAL A 251 -3.02 -1.64 -11.10
CA VAL A 251 -2.25 -1.12 -9.97
C VAL A 251 -0.96 -0.54 -10.53
N ALA A 252 -0.87 0.78 -10.57
CA ALA A 252 0.31 1.50 -11.07
C ALA A 252 1.15 2.04 -9.92
N LEU A 253 2.47 1.83 -9.97
CA LEU A 253 3.43 2.27 -8.96
C LEU A 253 4.38 3.31 -9.56
N GLU A 254 4.74 4.31 -8.77
CA GLU A 254 5.79 5.30 -9.07
C GLU A 254 5.68 5.96 -10.47
N ASN A 255 6.69 5.73 -11.33
CA ASN A 255 6.74 6.32 -12.66
C ASN A 255 5.61 5.82 -13.59
N ALA A 256 5.06 4.63 -13.37
CA ALA A 256 3.90 4.17 -14.13
C ALA A 256 2.70 5.11 -13.96
N VAL A 257 2.52 5.69 -12.75
CA VAL A 257 1.47 6.68 -12.48
C VAL A 257 1.65 7.93 -13.35
N ALA A 258 2.89 8.42 -13.48
CA ALA A 258 3.18 9.57 -14.34
C ALA A 258 2.92 9.29 -15.83
N GLN A 259 3.15 8.06 -16.28
CA GLN A 259 2.87 7.69 -17.66
C GLN A 259 1.36 7.56 -17.92
N LEU A 260 0.61 7.00 -16.97
CA LEU A 260 -0.85 6.99 -17.03
C LEU A 260 -1.43 8.41 -17.02
N ALA A 261 -0.83 9.33 -16.24
CA ALA A 261 -1.23 10.75 -16.25
C ALA A 261 -1.04 11.38 -17.64
N ASN A 262 0.05 11.07 -18.33
CA ASN A 262 0.32 11.56 -19.69
C ASN A 262 -0.60 10.91 -20.74
N ALA A 263 -1.10 9.70 -20.49
CA ALA A 263 -2.00 8.97 -21.37
C ALA A 263 -3.50 9.18 -21.05
N ASP A 264 -3.82 10.19 -20.23
CA ASP A 264 -5.17 10.62 -19.90
C ASP A 264 -6.01 9.51 -19.22
N PHE A 265 -5.49 8.99 -18.11
CA PHE A 265 -6.17 8.02 -17.23
C PHE A 265 -6.77 8.67 -15.97
N GLY A 266 -7.26 9.91 -16.04
CA GLY A 266 -7.98 10.57 -14.95
C GLY A 266 -7.12 11.23 -13.87
N ILE A 267 -5.84 10.87 -13.76
CA ILE A 267 -4.89 11.51 -12.86
C ILE A 267 -4.05 12.56 -13.61
N LYS A 268 -3.62 13.63 -12.93
CA LYS A 268 -2.80 14.70 -13.50
C LYS A 268 -1.62 15.01 -12.60
N LEU A 269 -0.43 15.10 -13.20
CA LEU A 269 0.75 15.55 -12.49
C LEU A 269 0.57 17.00 -12.04
N LYS A 270 0.78 17.28 -10.76
CA LYS A 270 0.72 18.64 -10.24
C LYS A 270 1.91 19.44 -10.77
N LYS A 271 1.62 20.51 -11.46
CA LYS A 271 2.66 21.48 -11.89
C LYS A 271 3.13 22.22 -10.65
N SER A 272 4.43 22.54 -10.60
CA SER A 272 4.93 23.50 -9.61
C SER A 272 4.12 24.79 -9.76
N ASP A 273 3.69 25.37 -8.63
CA ASP A 273 3.08 26.69 -8.65
C ASP A 273 4.08 27.67 -9.26
N ALA A 274 3.99 27.85 -10.57
CA ALA A 274 4.75 28.86 -11.31
C ALA A 274 4.31 30.30 -10.95
N GLY A 275 3.75 30.46 -9.76
CA GLY A 275 3.30 31.69 -9.15
C GLY A 275 4.30 32.37 -8.24
N GLU A 276 5.50 31.82 -8.04
CA GLU A 276 6.60 32.66 -7.60
C GLU A 276 6.84 33.66 -8.73
N LYS A 277 6.50 34.90 -8.44
CA LYS A 277 6.90 36.06 -9.29
C LYS A 277 8.34 35.80 -9.67
N LYS A 278 8.59 35.54 -10.98
CA LYS A 278 9.96 35.60 -11.48
C LYS A 278 10.49 36.91 -10.96
N ASP A 279 11.44 36.81 -10.04
CA ASP A 279 12.17 38.00 -9.60
C ASP A 279 12.68 38.61 -10.88
N THR A 280 12.24 39.82 -11.22
CA THR A 280 12.63 40.51 -12.47
C THR A 280 14.09 40.92 -12.41
N ASN A 281 14.77 40.58 -11.34
CA ASN A 281 16.19 40.78 -11.18
C ASN A 281 16.98 39.78 -12.04
N THR A 282 17.46 40.21 -13.16
CA THR A 282 18.29 39.43 -14.11
C THR A 282 19.52 38.79 -13.44
N TYR A 283 19.92 39.30 -12.29
CA TYR A 283 21.07 38.78 -11.53
C TYR A 283 20.73 37.67 -10.56
N SER A 284 19.47 37.41 -10.27
CA SER A 284 19.04 36.32 -9.38
C SER A 284 19.39 34.93 -9.92
N ASP A 285 19.53 34.79 -11.23
CA ASP A 285 19.87 33.57 -11.92
C ASP A 285 21.39 33.33 -12.07
N LEU A 286 22.21 34.28 -11.60
CA LEU A 286 23.68 34.13 -11.63
C LEU A 286 24.12 33.16 -10.56
N LYS A 287 24.73 32.06 -10.99
CA LYS A 287 25.28 31.02 -10.12
C LYS A 287 26.76 31.24 -9.89
N THR A 288 27.22 31.09 -8.65
CA THR A 288 28.65 31.05 -8.38
C THR A 288 29.20 29.66 -8.72
N TYR A 289 30.39 29.55 -9.19
CA TYR A 289 31.01 28.25 -9.46
C TYR A 289 31.23 27.44 -8.20
N GLU A 290 31.38 28.09 -7.06
CA GLU A 290 31.48 27.45 -5.74
C GLU A 290 30.21 26.69 -5.36
N ASP A 291 29.04 27.19 -5.75
CA ASP A 291 27.73 26.59 -5.41
C ASP A 291 27.26 25.49 -6.38
N ARG A 292 28.05 25.17 -7.42
CA ARG A 292 27.66 24.20 -8.48
C ARG A 292 27.24 22.86 -7.98
N ASP A 293 27.78 22.38 -6.86
CA ASP A 293 27.49 21.08 -6.28
C ASP A 293 26.29 21.13 -5.26
N ARG A 294 25.97 22.37 -4.79
CA ARG A 294 24.89 22.62 -3.84
C ARG A 294 23.57 22.98 -4.47
N ASP A 295 23.60 23.68 -5.59
CA ASP A 295 22.40 24.11 -6.32
C ASP A 295 21.43 22.94 -6.60
N PRO A 296 21.87 21.76 -7.09
CA PRO A 296 21.00 20.64 -7.35
C PRO A 296 20.30 20.11 -6.10
N LEU A 297 20.90 20.28 -4.91
CA LEU A 297 20.34 19.80 -3.66
C LEU A 297 19.03 20.52 -3.30
N SER A 298 18.86 21.77 -3.74
CA SER A 298 17.62 22.51 -3.52
C SER A 298 16.41 21.89 -4.23
N GLU A 299 16.65 21.03 -5.22
CA GLU A 299 15.65 20.34 -6.05
C GLU A 299 15.72 18.80 -5.89
N SER A 300 16.35 18.29 -4.81
CA SER A 300 16.53 16.86 -4.58
C SER A 300 15.76 16.37 -3.36
N ILE A 301 15.36 15.08 -3.40
CA ILE A 301 14.80 14.33 -2.29
C ILE A 301 15.46 12.95 -2.26
N PRO A 302 16.54 12.79 -1.50
CA PRO A 302 17.22 11.49 -1.37
C PRO A 302 16.56 10.65 -0.27
N GLY A 303 15.27 10.34 -0.39
CA GLY A 303 14.52 9.56 0.59
C GLY A 303 14.15 10.35 1.86
N SER A 304 12.96 10.90 1.88
CA SER A 304 12.40 11.61 3.03
C SER A 304 11.08 10.97 3.47
N ILE A 305 10.85 10.89 4.76
CA ILE A 305 9.61 10.33 5.31
C ILE A 305 8.59 11.44 5.46
N LEU A 306 7.44 11.26 4.84
CA LEU A 306 6.28 12.14 4.94
C LEU A 306 5.09 11.42 5.57
N LYS A 307 4.31 12.16 6.35
CA LYS A 307 3.03 11.69 6.89
C LYS A 307 1.91 12.00 5.90
N VAL A 308 1.32 10.98 5.34
CA VAL A 308 0.19 11.03 4.40
C VAL A 308 -1.11 10.92 5.19
N ASN A 309 -2.09 11.78 4.93
CA ASN A 309 -3.43 11.63 5.47
C ASN A 309 -4.20 10.64 4.61
N LEU A 310 -4.78 9.61 5.22
CA LEU A 310 -5.56 8.59 4.55
C LEU A 310 -7.06 8.79 4.78
N ASP A 311 -7.84 8.58 3.72
CA ASP A 311 -9.26 8.24 3.82
C ASP A 311 -9.38 6.73 4.08
N ASN A 312 -9.45 6.34 5.35
CA ASN A 312 -9.57 4.94 5.75
C ASN A 312 -11.00 4.37 5.63
N THR A 313 -11.90 5.09 5.00
CA THR A 313 -13.22 4.58 4.60
C THR A 313 -13.19 3.96 3.19
N HIS A 314 -12.13 4.22 2.42
CA HIS A 314 -11.92 3.63 1.10
C HIS A 314 -11.19 2.27 1.20
N PRO A 315 -11.56 1.24 0.40
CA PRO A 315 -10.94 -0.09 0.45
C PRO A 315 -9.40 -0.09 0.35
N LEU A 316 -8.81 0.82 -0.42
CA LEU A 316 -7.34 0.94 -0.53
C LEU A 316 -6.66 1.19 0.84
N ALA A 317 -7.35 1.82 1.78
CA ALA A 317 -6.81 2.17 3.10
C ALA A 317 -7.41 1.34 4.25
N PHE A 318 -8.08 0.22 3.98
CA PHE A 318 -8.56 -0.68 5.03
C PHE A 318 -7.40 -1.30 5.81
N GLY A 319 -7.57 -1.41 7.13
CA GLY A 319 -6.53 -1.87 8.04
C GLY A 319 -5.54 -0.77 8.47
N TYR A 320 -5.69 0.46 7.98
CA TYR A 320 -4.88 1.61 8.38
C TYR A 320 -5.62 2.56 9.32
N PRO A 321 -4.88 3.25 10.21
CA PRO A 321 -5.39 4.47 10.83
C PRO A 321 -5.57 5.56 9.77
N GLY A 322 -6.10 6.74 10.13
CA GLY A 322 -6.26 7.86 9.21
C GLY A 322 -4.94 8.48 8.69
N TYR A 323 -3.83 7.74 8.73
CA TYR A 323 -2.54 8.16 8.24
C TYR A 323 -1.66 6.99 7.77
N TYR A 324 -0.63 7.33 6.98
CA TYR A 324 0.41 6.44 6.46
C TYR A 324 1.75 7.19 6.46
N TYR A 325 2.85 6.50 6.61
CA TYR A 325 4.17 7.06 6.39
C TYR A 325 4.71 6.58 5.06
N THR A 326 5.05 7.51 4.17
CA THR A 326 5.66 7.21 2.87
C THR A 326 7.14 7.55 2.88
N LEU A 327 7.94 6.79 2.14
CA LEU A 327 9.30 7.16 1.76
C LEU A 327 9.26 7.85 0.41
N LYS A 328 9.43 9.16 0.41
CA LYS A 328 9.42 9.97 -0.81
C LYS A 328 10.83 10.03 -1.41
N MET A 329 10.99 9.53 -2.63
CA MET A 329 12.27 9.46 -3.34
C MET A 329 12.37 10.41 -4.52
N ASP A 330 11.27 11.02 -4.93
CA ASP A 330 11.17 11.93 -6.05
C ASP A 330 10.28 13.16 -5.75
N ASP A 331 10.18 14.08 -6.69
CA ASP A 331 9.41 15.31 -6.56
C ASP A 331 8.00 15.22 -7.16
N ARG A 332 7.56 14.03 -7.59
CA ARG A 332 6.26 13.84 -8.23
C ARG A 332 5.15 13.86 -7.19
N ILE A 333 4.13 14.63 -7.49
CA ILE A 333 2.86 14.68 -6.76
C ILE A 333 1.76 15.04 -7.75
N TYR A 334 0.55 14.67 -7.46
CA TYR A 334 -0.56 14.78 -8.39
C TYR A 334 -1.62 15.77 -7.91
N GLU A 335 -2.38 16.33 -8.84
CA GLU A 335 -3.55 17.13 -8.53
C GLU A 335 -4.61 16.24 -7.85
N PHE A 336 -5.47 16.86 -7.04
CA PHE A 336 -6.63 16.14 -6.50
C PHE A 336 -7.56 15.72 -7.63
N MET A 337 -7.93 14.46 -7.60
CA MET A 337 -8.88 13.88 -8.55
C MET A 337 -10.28 14.44 -8.32
N LYS A 338 -11.04 14.52 -9.39
CA LYS A 338 -12.43 14.98 -9.42
C LYS A 338 -13.32 13.88 -10.00
N ASP A 339 -14.61 14.10 -9.99
CA ASP A 339 -15.62 13.25 -10.63
C ASP A 339 -15.55 11.78 -10.14
N ASN A 340 -14.99 10.88 -10.93
CA ASN A 340 -14.91 9.43 -10.64
C ASN A 340 -13.63 9.04 -9.85
N GLY A 341 -12.89 10.01 -9.36
CA GLY A 341 -11.62 9.79 -8.68
C GLY A 341 -11.69 9.93 -7.16
N TRP A 342 -11.08 8.99 -6.44
CA TRP A 342 -10.98 8.97 -4.98
C TRP A 342 -9.58 9.38 -4.52
N ASN A 343 -9.53 10.42 -3.67
CA ASN A 343 -8.28 10.95 -3.11
C ASN A 343 -7.98 10.24 -1.78
N VAL A 344 -7.43 9.04 -1.86
CA VAL A 344 -7.27 8.15 -0.69
C VAL A 344 -6.10 8.56 0.19
N GLY A 345 -4.97 8.96 -0.39
CA GLY A 345 -3.80 9.40 0.35
C GLY A 345 -3.30 10.77 -0.12
N VAL A 346 -3.30 11.75 0.78
CA VAL A 346 -2.93 13.13 0.44
C VAL A 346 -1.84 13.68 1.35
N ILE A 347 -0.93 14.45 0.77
CA ILE A 347 0.10 15.21 1.50
C ILE A 347 -0.46 16.59 1.80
N LYS A 348 -0.54 16.93 3.10
CA LYS A 348 -0.93 18.26 3.59
C LYS A 348 0.31 19.08 3.96
N ARG A 349 0.11 20.35 4.29
CA ARG A 349 1.18 21.21 4.83
C ARG A 349 1.70 20.65 6.15
N GLY A 350 3.03 20.65 6.34
CA GLY A 350 3.66 20.16 7.57
C GLY A 350 3.67 18.63 7.68
N SER A 351 3.68 17.93 6.55
CA SER A 351 3.72 16.47 6.49
C SER A 351 5.14 15.90 6.63
N GLU A 352 6.19 16.72 6.60
CA GLU A 352 7.58 16.27 6.72
C GLU A 352 7.84 15.71 8.13
N VAL A 353 8.38 14.50 8.19
CA VAL A 353 8.65 13.79 9.46
C VAL A 353 10.14 13.61 9.67
N ALA A 354 10.87 13.08 8.68
CA ALA A 354 12.29 12.81 8.75
C ALA A 354 12.96 12.89 7.37
N GLY A 355 14.27 13.12 7.35
CA GLY A 355 15.07 13.17 6.14
C GLY A 355 15.13 14.56 5.51
N PHE A 356 15.78 14.62 4.35
CA PHE A 356 16.06 15.85 3.64
C PHE A 356 15.10 16.05 2.45
N ILE A 357 14.57 17.27 2.34
CA ILE A 357 13.80 17.75 1.19
C ILE A 357 14.37 19.09 0.76
N GLY A 358 14.76 19.21 -0.49
CA GLY A 358 15.24 20.44 -1.09
C GLY A 358 14.23 21.60 -0.92
N SER A 359 14.75 22.79 -0.66
CA SER A 359 13.93 23.96 -0.32
C SER A 359 12.88 24.33 -1.37
N LYS A 360 13.21 24.16 -2.66
CA LYS A 360 12.30 24.42 -3.78
C LYS A 360 11.17 23.40 -3.88
N LEU A 361 11.35 22.17 -3.35
CA LEU A 361 10.37 21.10 -3.43
C LEU A 361 9.37 21.09 -2.28
N LYS A 362 9.72 21.66 -1.13
CA LYS A 362 8.83 21.72 0.03
C LYS A 362 7.46 22.33 -0.27
N ASN A 363 7.42 23.33 -1.13
CA ASN A 363 6.15 23.96 -1.55
C ASN A 363 5.41 23.14 -2.61
N LYS A 364 6.12 22.49 -3.53
CA LYS A 364 5.54 21.65 -4.59
C LYS A 364 4.79 20.44 -4.00
N LEU A 365 5.35 19.81 -2.98
CA LEU A 365 4.78 18.58 -2.39
C LEU A 365 3.53 18.81 -1.53
N LYS A 366 3.23 20.05 -1.13
CA LYS A 366 2.05 20.35 -0.31
C LYS A 366 0.77 20.25 -1.12
N ASP A 367 -0.32 19.93 -0.43
CA ASP A 367 -1.68 19.94 -0.98
C ASP A 367 -1.76 19.14 -2.30
N GLY A 368 -1.32 17.88 -2.26
CA GLY A 368 -1.29 17.01 -3.42
C GLY A 368 -1.66 15.58 -3.12
N LEU A 369 -2.06 14.88 -4.18
CA LEU A 369 -2.43 13.48 -4.15
C LEU A 369 -1.20 12.59 -4.28
N LEU A 370 -1.13 11.55 -3.44
CA LEU A 370 -0.11 10.52 -3.50
C LEU A 370 -0.71 9.15 -3.83
N PHE A 371 -1.85 8.81 -3.22
CA PHE A 371 -2.57 7.57 -3.47
C PHE A 371 -4.01 7.86 -3.88
N GLY A 372 -4.42 7.34 -5.00
CA GLY A 372 -5.76 7.56 -5.54
C GLY A 372 -6.31 6.34 -6.26
N VAL A 373 -7.60 6.34 -6.49
CA VAL A 373 -8.29 5.33 -7.30
C VAL A 373 -9.24 6.04 -8.25
N GLU A 374 -9.19 5.66 -9.52
CA GLU A 374 -10.13 6.12 -10.55
C GLU A 374 -11.09 4.98 -10.89
N ASP A 375 -12.39 5.25 -10.81
CA ASP A 375 -13.42 4.33 -11.31
C ASP A 375 -13.58 4.52 -12.82
N MET A 376 -13.30 3.49 -13.59
CA MET A 376 -13.40 3.50 -15.05
C MET A 376 -14.37 2.42 -15.53
N GLY A 377 -15.64 2.79 -15.70
CA GLY A 377 -16.70 1.84 -16.03
C GLY A 377 -16.94 0.86 -14.88
N ARG A 378 -16.65 -0.45 -15.09
CA ARG A 378 -16.75 -1.46 -14.04
C ARG A 378 -15.41 -1.81 -13.39
N GLY A 379 -14.32 -1.28 -13.91
CA GLY A 379 -12.98 -1.51 -13.41
C GLY A 379 -12.38 -0.28 -12.74
N THR A 380 -11.16 -0.40 -12.30
CA THR A 380 -10.47 0.65 -11.52
C THR A 380 -9.01 0.80 -11.93
N VAL A 381 -8.48 2.00 -11.73
CA VAL A 381 -7.04 2.27 -11.79
C VAL A 381 -6.60 2.78 -10.43
N THR A 382 -5.77 2.02 -9.74
CA THR A 382 -5.16 2.40 -8.47
C THR A 382 -3.78 3.03 -8.73
N TYR A 383 -3.57 4.21 -8.19
CA TYR A 383 -2.35 4.98 -8.29
C TYR A 383 -1.60 4.97 -6.97
N LEU A 384 -0.41 4.37 -6.95
CA LEU A 384 0.52 4.36 -5.83
C LEU A 384 1.76 5.15 -6.27
N ALA A 385 1.75 6.47 -6.05
CA ALA A 385 2.77 7.37 -6.61
C ALA A 385 4.17 7.19 -6.01
N ASP A 386 4.26 6.62 -4.81
CA ASP A 386 5.52 6.21 -4.20
C ASP A 386 5.63 4.68 -4.17
N ASP A 387 6.85 4.18 -3.98
CA ASP A 387 7.12 2.76 -3.81
C ASP A 387 6.66 2.30 -2.43
N VAL A 388 5.55 1.55 -2.41
CA VAL A 388 4.96 0.98 -1.19
C VAL A 388 5.61 -0.34 -0.76
N LEU A 389 6.50 -0.92 -1.59
CA LEU A 389 7.22 -2.16 -1.32
C LEU A 389 8.73 -1.97 -1.15
N PHE A 390 9.19 -0.73 -1.12
CA PHE A 390 10.59 -0.31 -1.18
C PHE A 390 11.55 -1.27 -0.50
N ARG A 391 12.39 -1.92 -1.30
CA ARG A 391 13.45 -2.86 -0.90
C ARG A 391 12.98 -3.96 0.06
N ASP A 392 11.70 -4.34 0.00
CA ASP A 392 11.04 -5.22 0.98
C ASP A 392 11.12 -4.74 2.46
N PHE A 393 11.65 -3.55 2.66
CA PHE A 393 11.88 -2.92 3.96
C PHE A 393 10.67 -2.08 4.43
N TRP A 394 9.88 -1.53 3.49
CA TRP A 394 8.75 -0.65 3.80
C TRP A 394 7.50 -1.44 4.18
N GLU A 395 7.53 -2.06 5.37
CA GLU A 395 6.48 -2.96 5.86
C GLU A 395 5.09 -2.31 5.89
N ASN A 396 5.07 -1.00 6.21
CA ASN A 396 3.83 -0.22 6.27
C ASN A 396 3.05 -0.20 4.93
N GLY A 397 3.72 -0.37 3.78
CA GLY A 397 3.08 -0.30 2.47
C GLY A 397 2.48 -1.62 1.98
N LYS A 398 2.93 -2.75 2.51
CA LYS A 398 2.56 -4.09 2.02
C LYS A 398 1.06 -4.36 2.09
N LEU A 399 0.38 -3.95 3.17
CA LEU A 399 -1.06 -4.10 3.29
C LEU A 399 -1.82 -3.23 2.28
N MET A 400 -1.37 -2.00 2.01
CA MET A 400 -1.96 -1.12 1.00
C MET A 400 -1.87 -1.74 -0.40
N PHE A 401 -0.75 -2.35 -0.71
CA PHE A 401 -0.58 -3.09 -1.96
C PHE A 401 -1.53 -4.29 -2.06
N CYS A 402 -1.70 -5.05 -0.96
CA CYS A 402 -2.70 -6.13 -0.89
C CYS A 402 -4.13 -5.60 -1.08
N ASN A 403 -4.46 -4.46 -0.47
CA ASN A 403 -5.75 -3.80 -0.65
C ASN A 403 -6.01 -3.46 -2.13
N ALA A 404 -5.01 -2.90 -2.81
CA ALA A 404 -5.09 -2.58 -4.23
C ALA A 404 -5.36 -3.81 -5.11
N VAL A 405 -4.74 -4.96 -4.77
CA VAL A 405 -4.87 -6.20 -5.53
C VAL A 405 -6.16 -6.96 -5.21
N PHE A 406 -6.53 -7.07 -3.93
CA PHE A 406 -7.59 -7.97 -3.50
C PHE A 406 -8.91 -7.28 -3.18
N LEU A 407 -8.91 -6.03 -2.72
CA LEU A 407 -10.14 -5.39 -2.23
C LEU A 407 -10.68 -4.29 -3.15
N VAL A 408 -9.82 -3.46 -3.72
CA VAL A 408 -10.23 -2.36 -4.61
C VAL A 408 -10.89 -2.92 -5.87
N GLY A 409 -12.07 -2.38 -6.23
CA GLY A 409 -12.80 -2.75 -7.45
C GLY A 409 -13.58 -4.07 -7.35
N ASN A 410 -13.83 -4.59 -6.14
CA ASN A 410 -14.69 -5.75 -5.89
C ASN A 410 -16.01 -5.37 -5.23
#